data_2a81296102e0272bca639885206cdfa5
#
_entry.id   2a81296102e0272bca639885206cdfa5
#
_cell.length_a   1.000
_cell.length_b   1.000
_cell.length_c   1.000
_cell.angle_alpha   90.00
_cell.angle_beta   90.00
_cell.angle_gamma   90.00
#
_symmetry.space_group_name_H-M   'P 1'
#
loop_
_entity.id
_entity.type
_entity.pdbx_description
1 polymer ?
#
loop_
_entity_poly.entity_id
_entity_poly.type
_entity_poly.pdbx_seq_one_letter_code
_entity_poly.pdbx_strand_id
1 'polypeptide(L)'
;MLSNYTKSLQKTIENELFVQKLDLTWEQRELGEYIIEYTEVTTVNNQYPPLTSSRKGIFLQKEYFAGNQIASCDNTGYNIVPYGYFTYRHMSDDEIFHFNINNIVENGIVSTLYPVFTTNEKLVSKYLQYQLNYGYEFLRYAILQKQGGSRTYMYLNKLRQLKLTIPDSVEEQGRISEFLSQIDELITLHQRKMHRI
;
A
#
# COMPACT_ATOMS: atom_id res chain seq x y z
N MET A 1 -14.79 41.72 -16.33
CA MET A 1 -14.44 40.42 -16.90
C MET A 1 -13.93 39.42 -15.82
N LEU A 2 -13.04 39.78 -14.93
CA LEU A 2 -12.51 38.91 -13.83
C LEU A 2 -13.60 38.39 -12.87
N SER A 3 -14.64 39.22 -12.55
CA SER A 3 -15.73 38.84 -11.66
C SER A 3 -16.61 37.71 -12.20
N ASN A 4 -16.75 37.58 -13.51
CA ASN A 4 -17.55 36.49 -14.10
C ASN A 4 -16.76 35.18 -14.20
N TYR A 5 -15.44 35.27 -14.33
CA TYR A 5 -14.57 34.10 -14.35
C TYR A 5 -14.46 33.45 -12.96
N THR A 6 -14.33 34.26 -11.91
CA THR A 6 -14.32 33.78 -10.51
C THR A 6 -15.67 33.17 -10.11
N LYS A 7 -16.80 33.74 -10.53
CA LYS A 7 -18.12 33.15 -10.27
C LYS A 7 -18.35 31.85 -11.05
N SER A 8 -17.83 31.75 -12.27
CA SER A 8 -17.91 30.51 -13.06
C SER A 8 -17.04 29.41 -12.44
N LEU A 9 -15.80 29.72 -12.04
CA LEU A 9 -14.94 28.81 -11.33
C LEU A 9 -15.52 28.37 -9.99
N GLN A 10 -16.11 29.30 -9.24
CA GLN A 10 -16.73 29.00 -7.96
C GLN A 10 -17.96 28.08 -8.14
N LYS A 11 -18.76 28.30 -9.17
CA LYS A 11 -19.90 27.45 -9.52
C LYS A 11 -19.48 26.10 -10.07
N THR A 12 -18.35 26.00 -10.78
CA THR A 12 -17.77 24.73 -11.21
C THR A 12 -17.20 23.96 -10.01
N ILE A 13 -16.49 24.63 -9.11
CA ILE A 13 -16.00 24.06 -7.85
C ILE A 13 -17.16 23.66 -6.93
N GLU A 14 -18.22 24.46 -6.84
CA GLU A 14 -19.42 24.11 -6.09
C GLU A 14 -20.21 22.96 -6.75
N ASN A 15 -20.25 22.85 -8.08
CA ASN A 15 -20.86 21.74 -8.79
C ASN A 15 -19.98 20.46 -8.78
N GLU A 16 -18.66 20.60 -8.72
CA GLU A 16 -17.73 19.49 -8.53
C GLU A 16 -17.59 19.10 -7.05
N LEU A 17 -17.75 20.03 -6.12
CA LEU A 17 -17.86 19.82 -4.67
C LEU A 17 -19.32 19.50 -4.22
N PHE A 18 -20.33 19.96 -4.94
CA PHE A 18 -21.69 19.42 -4.92
C PHE A 18 -21.67 18.14 -5.78
N VAL A 19 -20.70 17.36 -5.51
CA VAL A 19 -20.72 15.93 -5.62
C VAL A 19 -22.17 15.51 -5.45
N GLN A 20 -22.73 14.88 -6.50
CA GLN A 20 -23.77 13.90 -6.35
C GLN A 20 -23.78 13.45 -4.90
N LYS A 21 -24.94 13.45 -4.25
CA LYS A 21 -25.15 12.78 -2.98
C LYS A 21 -24.50 11.39 -3.10
N LEU A 22 -23.23 11.31 -2.80
CA LEU A 22 -22.58 10.06 -2.53
C LEU A 22 -23.35 9.55 -1.32
N ASP A 23 -24.05 8.47 -1.47
CA ASP A 23 -24.50 7.66 -0.34
C ASP A 23 -23.21 7.20 0.33
N LEU A 24 -22.65 8.07 1.18
CA LEU A 24 -21.42 7.85 1.94
C LEU A 24 -21.72 6.87 3.07
N THR A 25 -22.11 5.66 2.70
CA THR A 25 -22.18 4.55 3.65
C THR A 25 -20.77 4.03 3.85
N TRP A 26 -20.11 4.59 4.85
CA TRP A 26 -18.84 4.06 5.34
C TRP A 26 -19.16 3.04 6.43
N GLU A 27 -18.70 1.84 6.24
CA GLU A 27 -18.95 0.76 7.18
C GLU A 27 -17.64 0.22 7.76
N GLN A 28 -17.68 -0.16 9.04
CA GLN A 28 -16.57 -0.85 9.65
C GLN A 28 -16.61 -2.33 9.27
N ARG A 29 -15.57 -2.79 8.59
CA ARG A 29 -15.44 -4.17 8.08
C ARG A 29 -14.13 -4.81 8.53
N GLU A 30 -14.11 -6.12 8.70
CA GLU A 30 -12.87 -6.86 8.90
C GLU A 30 -12.10 -7.01 7.58
N LEU A 31 -10.81 -6.68 7.61
CA LEU A 31 -9.97 -6.76 6.41
C LEU A 31 -9.89 -8.18 5.84
N GLY A 32 -10.09 -9.19 6.69
CA GLY A 32 -10.15 -10.60 6.28
C GLY A 32 -11.22 -10.94 5.24
N GLU A 33 -12.28 -10.11 5.13
CA GLU A 33 -13.33 -10.26 4.13
C GLU A 33 -12.85 -9.90 2.71
N TYR A 34 -11.75 -9.16 2.60
CA TYR A 34 -11.28 -8.53 1.35
C TYR A 34 -9.95 -9.04 0.87
N ILE A 35 -9.05 -9.51 1.77
CA ILE A 35 -7.71 -9.91 1.37
C ILE A 35 -7.62 -11.39 1.03
N ILE A 36 -6.92 -11.66 -0.06
CA ILE A 36 -6.66 -13.00 -0.59
C ILE A 36 -5.16 -13.26 -0.45
N GLU A 37 -4.80 -14.25 0.35
CA GLU A 37 -3.42 -14.68 0.54
C GLU A 37 -2.89 -15.34 -0.73
N TYR A 38 -1.62 -15.09 -1.04
CA TYR A 38 -0.91 -15.74 -2.14
C TYR A 38 0.28 -16.50 -1.57
N THR A 39 0.33 -17.81 -1.81
CA THR A 39 1.25 -18.73 -1.15
C THR A 39 2.22 -19.43 -2.10
N GLU A 40 2.25 -19.04 -3.38
CA GLU A 40 3.18 -19.63 -4.32
C GLU A 40 4.63 -19.21 -4.01
N VAL A 41 5.51 -20.18 -4.13
CA VAL A 41 6.93 -20.02 -3.87
C VAL A 41 7.77 -20.43 -5.07
N THR A 42 9.00 -19.95 -5.13
CA THR A 42 9.96 -20.37 -6.15
C THR A 42 10.31 -21.85 -6.02
N THR A 43 10.37 -22.54 -7.14
CA THR A 43 10.74 -23.96 -7.24
C THR A 43 12.19 -24.17 -7.68
N VAL A 44 12.78 -23.12 -8.26
CA VAL A 44 14.19 -23.12 -8.70
C VAL A 44 14.87 -21.83 -8.26
N ASN A 45 16.18 -21.89 -8.09
CA ASN A 45 16.98 -20.72 -7.73
C ASN A 45 16.96 -19.67 -8.84
N ASN A 46 16.85 -18.38 -8.46
CA ASN A 46 16.82 -17.23 -9.37
C ASN A 46 15.67 -17.28 -10.40
N GLN A 47 14.54 -17.88 -10.03
CA GLN A 47 13.36 -17.97 -10.90
C GLN A 47 12.82 -16.60 -11.30
N TYR A 48 12.83 -15.64 -10.38
CA TYR A 48 12.41 -14.26 -10.59
C TYR A 48 13.36 -13.28 -9.89
N PRO A 49 13.36 -11.99 -10.27
CA PRO A 49 14.23 -10.99 -9.65
C PRO A 49 13.86 -10.76 -8.17
N PRO A 50 14.86 -10.72 -7.26
CA PRO A 50 14.64 -10.38 -5.86
C PRO A 50 14.19 -8.93 -5.67
N LEU A 51 13.14 -8.75 -4.86
CA LEU A 51 12.59 -7.46 -4.47
C LEU A 51 13.00 -7.10 -3.03
N THR A 52 13.06 -5.80 -2.79
CA THR A 52 13.12 -5.21 -1.44
C THR A 52 11.84 -4.42 -1.21
N SER A 53 11.04 -4.83 -0.22
CA SER A 53 9.92 -4.04 0.29
C SER A 53 10.42 -3.25 1.50
N SER A 54 10.52 -1.93 1.35
CA SER A 54 11.07 -1.01 2.35
C SER A 54 10.07 0.10 2.68
N ARG A 55 10.40 0.94 3.67
CA ARG A 55 9.63 2.16 3.97
C ARG A 55 9.67 3.21 2.86
N LYS A 56 10.61 3.08 1.92
CA LYS A 56 10.73 3.98 0.75
C LYS A 56 9.98 3.46 -0.47
N GLY A 57 9.38 2.29 -0.38
CA GLY A 57 8.69 1.63 -1.49
C GLY A 57 9.27 0.25 -1.79
N ILE A 58 8.90 -0.26 -2.96
CA ILE A 58 9.38 -1.53 -3.50
C ILE A 58 10.42 -1.28 -4.60
N PHE A 59 11.50 -2.06 -4.59
CA PHE A 59 12.63 -1.89 -5.50
C PHE A 59 13.18 -3.25 -5.91
N LEU A 60 13.84 -3.30 -7.05
CA LEU A 60 14.75 -4.41 -7.33
C LEU A 60 15.90 -4.38 -6.33
N GLN A 61 16.21 -5.51 -5.71
CA GLN A 61 17.22 -5.58 -4.66
C GLN A 61 18.60 -5.10 -5.14
N LYS A 62 18.94 -5.45 -6.38
CA LYS A 62 20.17 -5.03 -7.03
C LYS A 62 20.32 -3.51 -7.17
N GLU A 63 19.20 -2.80 -7.43
CA GLU A 63 19.21 -1.33 -7.56
C GLU A 63 19.26 -0.67 -6.17
N TYR A 64 18.50 -1.19 -5.21
CA TYR A 64 18.42 -0.64 -3.87
C TYR A 64 19.74 -0.71 -3.10
N PHE A 65 20.51 -1.77 -3.28
CA PHE A 65 21.79 -2.02 -2.58
C PHE A 65 23.02 -1.78 -3.47
N ALA A 66 22.94 -0.88 -4.45
CA ALA A 66 24.06 -0.47 -5.31
C ALA A 66 24.84 -1.66 -5.95
N GLY A 67 24.11 -2.64 -6.45
CA GLY A 67 24.67 -3.82 -7.11
C GLY A 67 24.84 -5.04 -6.21
N ASN A 68 24.69 -4.90 -4.89
CA ASN A 68 24.72 -6.03 -3.97
C ASN A 68 23.35 -6.69 -3.87
N GLN A 69 23.30 -8.01 -3.89
CA GLN A 69 22.12 -8.79 -3.61
C GLN A 69 22.22 -9.34 -2.19
N ILE A 70 21.21 -9.04 -1.35
CA ILE A 70 21.13 -9.54 0.04
C ILE A 70 20.34 -10.87 0.11
N ALA A 71 19.61 -11.22 -0.95
CA ALA A 71 18.97 -12.52 -1.03
C ALA A 71 19.99 -13.65 -0.89
N SER A 72 19.58 -14.75 -0.27
CA SER A 72 20.43 -15.94 -0.16
C SER A 72 20.97 -16.37 -1.53
N CYS A 73 22.14 -17.02 -1.53
CA CYS A 73 22.70 -17.62 -2.76
C CYS A 73 21.72 -18.60 -3.41
N ASP A 74 20.93 -19.31 -2.58
CA ASP A 74 19.78 -20.09 -2.99
C ASP A 74 18.51 -19.41 -2.46
N ASN A 75 17.63 -19.02 -3.36
CA ASN A 75 16.34 -18.39 -3.10
C ASN A 75 15.15 -19.28 -3.50
N THR A 76 15.39 -20.59 -3.60
CA THR A 76 14.32 -21.58 -3.71
C THR A 76 13.44 -21.53 -2.46
N GLY A 77 12.12 -21.57 -2.63
CA GLY A 77 11.15 -21.44 -1.54
C GLY A 77 10.85 -20.00 -1.12
N TYR A 78 11.38 -18.98 -1.83
CA TYR A 78 10.99 -17.59 -1.61
C TYR A 78 9.56 -17.35 -2.10
N ASN A 79 8.84 -16.46 -1.43
CA ASN A 79 7.49 -16.07 -1.83
C ASN A 79 7.53 -15.31 -3.14
N ILE A 80 6.66 -15.70 -4.10
CA ILE A 80 6.48 -15.00 -5.37
C ILE A 80 5.52 -13.83 -5.14
N VAL A 81 5.86 -12.67 -5.69
CA VAL A 81 5.05 -11.45 -5.63
C VAL A 81 4.65 -11.06 -7.04
N PRO A 82 3.45 -11.43 -7.51
CA PRO A 82 2.95 -11.02 -8.82
C PRO A 82 2.75 -9.50 -8.92
N TYR A 83 2.69 -8.97 -10.13
CA TYR A 83 2.32 -7.57 -10.36
C TYR A 83 0.95 -7.25 -9.75
N GLY A 84 0.84 -6.13 -9.04
CA GLY A 84 -0.39 -5.70 -8.36
C GLY A 84 -0.58 -6.31 -6.97
N TYR A 85 0.28 -7.22 -6.51
CA TYR A 85 0.16 -7.86 -5.20
C TYR A 85 0.96 -7.11 -4.14
N PHE A 86 0.42 -7.14 -2.92
CA PHE A 86 1.08 -6.59 -1.74
C PHE A 86 2.17 -7.50 -1.22
N THR A 87 3.22 -6.86 -0.68
CA THR A 87 4.16 -7.51 0.22
C THR A 87 4.65 -6.53 1.28
N TYR A 88 4.97 -7.03 2.47
CA TYR A 88 5.45 -6.23 3.58
C TYR A 88 6.31 -7.07 4.51
N ARG A 89 7.22 -6.44 5.25
CA ARG A 89 7.95 -7.12 6.32
C ARG A 89 7.01 -7.31 7.52
N HIS A 90 6.78 -8.56 7.94
CA HIS A 90 5.82 -8.86 9.00
C HIS A 90 6.29 -8.49 10.42
N MET A 91 7.51 -7.97 10.58
CA MET A 91 8.06 -7.52 11.86
C MET A 91 8.52 -6.06 11.80
N SER A 92 8.36 -5.33 12.91
CA SER A 92 8.81 -3.96 13.09
C SER A 92 9.39 -3.75 14.48
N ASP A 93 10.43 -2.91 14.57
CA ASP A 93 11.06 -2.55 15.83
C ASP A 93 10.38 -1.30 16.48
N ASP A 94 9.56 -0.58 15.70
CA ASP A 94 8.93 0.70 16.08
C ASP A 94 7.42 0.77 15.77
N GLU A 95 6.75 -0.37 15.64
CA GLU A 95 5.32 -0.53 15.33
C GLU A 95 4.90 0.05 13.96
N ILE A 96 5.84 0.57 13.16
CA ILE A 96 5.59 1.09 11.82
C ILE A 96 5.81 -0.01 10.79
N PHE A 97 4.76 -0.32 10.05
CA PHE A 97 4.79 -1.26 8.94
C PHE A 97 4.61 -0.50 7.61
N HIS A 98 5.17 -1.04 6.53
CA HIS A 98 4.98 -0.50 5.19
C HIS A 98 4.53 -1.60 4.24
N PHE A 99 3.38 -1.38 3.64
CA PHE A 99 2.74 -2.28 2.68
C PHE A 99 2.99 -1.75 1.28
N ASN A 100 3.75 -2.50 0.50
CA ASN A 100 4.09 -2.12 -0.86
C ASN A 100 3.38 -3.03 -1.85
N ILE A 101 2.98 -2.46 -2.98
CA ILE A 101 2.42 -3.21 -4.11
C ILE A 101 3.52 -3.37 -5.15
N ASN A 102 3.72 -4.59 -5.66
CA ASN A 102 4.62 -4.81 -6.78
C ASN A 102 4.06 -4.16 -8.05
N ASN A 103 4.65 -3.06 -8.46
CA ASN A 103 4.29 -2.31 -9.67
C ASN A 103 5.48 -2.14 -10.62
N ILE A 104 6.55 -2.94 -10.45
CA ILE A 104 7.80 -2.79 -11.17
C ILE A 104 8.17 -3.99 -12.03
N VAL A 105 7.74 -5.21 -11.69
CA VAL A 105 8.01 -6.43 -12.45
C VAL A 105 6.77 -7.32 -12.49
N GLU A 106 6.64 -8.16 -13.52
CA GLU A 106 5.53 -9.11 -13.64
C GLU A 106 5.47 -10.07 -12.46
N ASN A 107 6.60 -10.68 -12.11
CA ASN A 107 6.79 -11.49 -10.91
C ASN A 107 8.14 -11.14 -10.29
N GLY A 108 8.13 -10.90 -8.98
CA GLY A 108 9.35 -10.77 -8.19
C GLY A 108 9.36 -11.76 -7.04
N ILE A 109 10.42 -11.83 -6.27
CA ILE A 109 10.53 -12.70 -5.10
C ILE A 109 10.95 -11.94 -3.85
N VAL A 110 10.43 -12.38 -2.72
CA VAL A 110 10.80 -11.89 -1.38
C VAL A 110 11.05 -13.08 -0.45
N SER A 111 11.83 -12.90 0.61
CA SER A 111 12.04 -13.97 1.59
C SER A 111 10.72 -14.34 2.30
N THR A 112 10.68 -15.51 2.92
CA THR A 112 9.53 -16.04 3.67
C THR A 112 9.05 -15.12 4.82
N LEU A 113 9.86 -14.12 5.21
CA LEU A 113 9.49 -13.12 6.22
C LEU A 113 8.52 -12.04 5.68
N TYR A 114 8.20 -12.09 4.39
CA TYR A 114 7.35 -11.13 3.71
C TYR A 114 6.09 -11.82 3.19
N PRO A 115 4.97 -11.73 3.89
CA PRO A 115 3.69 -12.22 3.38
C PRO A 115 3.32 -11.56 2.06
N VAL A 116 2.58 -12.30 1.23
CA VAL A 116 2.07 -11.82 -0.06
C VAL A 116 0.56 -11.98 -0.09
N PHE A 117 -0.16 -10.95 -0.52
CA PHE A 117 -1.61 -10.98 -0.63
C PHE A 117 -2.10 -9.99 -1.70
N THR A 118 -3.35 -10.12 -2.09
CA THR A 118 -4.07 -9.15 -2.91
C THR A 118 -5.44 -8.85 -2.32
N THR A 119 -6.21 -7.98 -2.94
CA THR A 119 -7.60 -7.68 -2.59
C THR A 119 -8.56 -8.37 -3.56
N ASN A 120 -9.78 -8.64 -3.08
CA ASN A 120 -10.87 -9.02 -3.99
C ASN A 120 -11.44 -7.76 -4.69
N GLU A 121 -12.45 -7.98 -5.56
CA GLU A 121 -13.08 -6.94 -6.37
C GLU A 121 -13.84 -5.86 -5.58
N LYS A 122 -14.08 -6.06 -4.27
CA LYS A 122 -14.80 -5.12 -3.40
C LYS A 122 -13.89 -4.10 -2.72
N LEU A 123 -12.57 -4.28 -2.80
CA LEU A 123 -11.61 -3.38 -2.18
C LEU A 123 -10.49 -3.00 -3.14
N VAL A 124 -10.37 -1.71 -3.44
CA VAL A 124 -9.31 -1.17 -4.30
C VAL A 124 -7.97 -1.29 -3.58
N SER A 125 -7.01 -2.05 -4.17
CA SER A 125 -5.68 -2.26 -3.58
C SER A 125 -4.96 -0.96 -3.27
N LYS A 126 -5.01 0.02 -4.17
CA LYS A 126 -4.36 1.32 -3.95
C LYS A 126 -4.97 2.10 -2.78
N TYR A 127 -6.30 2.06 -2.63
CA TYR A 127 -7.00 2.62 -1.47
C TYR A 127 -6.55 1.94 -0.17
N LEU A 128 -6.54 0.60 -0.15
CA LEU A 128 -6.07 -0.16 1.00
C LEU A 128 -4.60 0.18 1.35
N GLN A 129 -3.74 0.36 0.35
CA GLN A 129 -2.36 0.75 0.58
C GLN A 129 -2.25 2.06 1.38
N TYR A 130 -3.07 3.06 1.06
CA TYR A 130 -3.12 4.32 1.81
C TYR A 130 -3.63 4.10 3.24
N GLN A 131 -4.69 3.31 3.43
CA GLN A 131 -5.22 3.01 4.76
C GLN A 131 -4.19 2.29 5.64
N LEU A 132 -3.45 1.34 5.09
CA LEU A 132 -2.44 0.59 5.84
C LEU A 132 -1.17 1.40 6.12
N ASN A 133 -0.77 2.30 5.23
CA ASN A 133 0.47 3.07 5.40
C ASN A 133 0.28 4.38 6.16
N TYR A 134 -0.90 4.99 6.11
CA TYR A 134 -1.15 6.32 6.67
C TYR A 134 -2.42 6.40 7.53
N GLY A 135 -3.26 5.35 7.52
CA GLY A 135 -4.52 5.34 8.26
C GLY A 135 -4.32 5.20 9.77
N TYR A 136 -5.06 6.01 10.53
CA TYR A 136 -5.01 5.98 11.99
C TYR A 136 -5.49 4.63 12.58
N GLU A 137 -6.47 3.98 11.95
CA GLU A 137 -7.02 2.71 12.42
C GLU A 137 -5.97 1.60 12.41
N PHE A 138 -5.19 1.51 11.33
CA PHE A 138 -4.08 0.55 11.27
C PHE A 138 -2.98 0.88 12.27
N LEU A 139 -2.56 2.15 12.38
CA LEU A 139 -1.52 2.56 13.33
C LEU A 139 -1.90 2.17 14.77
N ARG A 140 -3.13 2.49 15.17
CA ARG A 140 -3.67 2.14 16.49
C ARG A 140 -3.70 0.62 16.69
N TYR A 141 -4.14 -0.11 15.67
CA TYR A 141 -4.18 -1.57 15.71
C TYR A 141 -2.78 -2.16 15.87
N ALA A 142 -1.79 -1.67 15.12
CA ALA A 142 -0.41 -2.15 15.18
C ALA A 142 0.22 -1.94 16.57
N ILE A 143 -0.01 -0.79 17.20
CA ILE A 143 0.46 -0.49 18.56
C ILE A 143 -0.10 -1.53 19.56
N LEU A 144 -1.38 -1.88 19.44
CA LEU A 144 -2.03 -2.86 20.33
C LEU A 144 -1.50 -4.29 20.14
N GLN A 145 -0.82 -4.60 19.01
CA GLN A 145 -0.21 -5.91 18.78
C GLN A 145 1.11 -6.13 19.51
N LYS A 146 1.68 -5.07 20.12
CA LYS A 146 2.92 -5.18 20.89
C LYS A 146 2.72 -5.99 22.17
N GLN A 147 3.38 -7.12 22.25
CA GLN A 147 3.28 -8.06 23.38
C GLN A 147 4.62 -8.12 24.13
N GLY A 148 5.00 -7.03 24.80
CA GLY A 148 6.11 -7.05 25.78
C GLY A 148 7.53 -7.27 25.21
N GLY A 149 7.70 -7.45 23.90
CA GLY A 149 8.99 -7.63 23.25
C GLY A 149 9.56 -6.36 22.62
N SER A 150 10.82 -6.45 22.13
CA SER A 150 11.47 -5.36 21.38
C SER A 150 10.89 -5.20 19.97
N ARG A 151 10.10 -6.16 19.48
CA ARG A 151 9.54 -6.19 18.12
C ARG A 151 8.04 -6.46 18.14
N THR A 152 7.34 -5.83 17.22
CA THR A 152 5.93 -6.08 16.93
C THR A 152 5.82 -6.95 15.68
N TYR A 153 4.96 -7.98 15.74
CA TYR A 153 4.74 -8.91 14.63
C TYR A 153 3.32 -8.75 14.10
N MET A 154 3.23 -8.45 12.81
CA MET A 154 1.99 -8.35 12.05
C MET A 154 1.94 -9.48 11.01
N TYR A 155 1.58 -10.68 11.46
CA TYR A 155 1.31 -11.80 10.56
C TYR A 155 0.01 -11.57 9.80
N LEU A 156 -0.16 -12.23 8.65
CA LEU A 156 -1.35 -12.03 7.81
C LEU A 156 -2.65 -12.40 8.53
N ASN A 157 -2.64 -13.41 9.38
CA ASN A 157 -3.79 -13.79 10.21
C ASN A 157 -4.21 -12.69 11.20
N LYS A 158 -3.27 -11.92 11.73
CA LYS A 158 -3.56 -10.74 12.55
C LYS A 158 -4.07 -9.59 11.68
N LEU A 159 -3.43 -9.35 10.53
CA LEU A 159 -3.86 -8.30 9.60
C LEU A 159 -5.31 -8.51 9.15
N ARG A 160 -5.75 -9.77 8.97
CA ARG A 160 -7.14 -10.12 8.65
C ARG A 160 -8.15 -9.65 9.70
N GLN A 161 -7.76 -9.55 10.96
CA GLN A 161 -8.64 -9.13 12.08
C GLN A 161 -8.72 -7.60 12.22
N LEU A 162 -7.95 -6.86 11.45
CA LEU A 162 -8.02 -5.41 11.42
C LEU A 162 -9.42 -4.97 10.96
N LYS A 163 -10.03 -4.07 11.72
CA LYS A 163 -11.28 -3.42 11.32
C LYS A 163 -10.95 -2.05 10.74
N LEU A 164 -11.40 -1.81 9.53
CA LEU A 164 -11.26 -0.55 8.82
C LEU A 164 -12.65 0.01 8.50
N THR A 165 -12.79 1.30 8.66
CA THR A 165 -13.96 2.03 8.16
C THR A 165 -13.71 2.38 6.70
N ILE A 166 -14.45 1.76 5.80
CA ILE A 166 -14.26 1.87 4.35
C ILE A 166 -15.55 2.26 3.64
N PRO A 167 -15.47 3.02 2.52
CA PRO A 167 -16.62 3.24 1.66
C PRO A 167 -17.10 1.92 1.06
N ASP A 168 -18.39 1.69 1.00
CA ASP A 168 -18.97 0.53 0.32
C ASP A 168 -18.77 0.60 -1.21
N SER A 169 -18.72 1.81 -1.76
CA SER A 169 -18.50 2.05 -3.19
C SER A 169 -17.03 1.89 -3.60
N VAL A 170 -16.74 0.91 -4.44
CA VAL A 170 -15.42 0.72 -5.09
C VAL A 170 -15.01 1.94 -5.92
N GLU A 171 -15.98 2.63 -6.54
CA GLU A 171 -15.74 3.86 -7.30
C GLU A 171 -15.25 4.98 -6.38
N GLU A 172 -15.85 5.14 -5.20
CA GLU A 172 -15.41 6.11 -4.20
C GLU A 172 -14.01 5.79 -3.68
N GLN A 173 -13.73 4.53 -3.34
CA GLN A 173 -12.38 4.08 -2.96
C GLN A 173 -11.35 4.43 -4.04
N GLY A 174 -11.71 4.22 -5.31
CA GLY A 174 -10.89 4.58 -6.46
C GLY A 174 -10.59 6.07 -6.54
N ARG A 175 -11.61 6.92 -6.44
CA ARG A 175 -11.48 8.39 -6.45
C ARG A 175 -10.61 8.91 -5.30
N ILE A 176 -10.80 8.36 -4.09
CA ILE A 176 -9.98 8.73 -2.93
C ILE A 176 -8.51 8.36 -3.19
N SER A 177 -8.24 7.16 -3.67
CA SER A 177 -6.86 6.71 -3.91
C SER A 177 -6.19 7.49 -5.04
N GLU A 178 -6.91 7.86 -6.07
CA GLU A 178 -6.41 8.71 -7.16
C GLU A 178 -6.06 10.12 -6.66
N PHE A 179 -6.95 10.74 -5.89
CA PHE A 179 -6.71 12.05 -5.29
C PHE A 179 -5.47 12.06 -4.39
N LEU A 180 -5.32 11.05 -3.52
CA LEU A 180 -4.13 10.91 -2.67
C LEU A 180 -2.86 10.70 -3.49
N SER A 181 -2.93 9.92 -4.58
CA SER A 181 -1.80 9.72 -5.49
C SER A 181 -1.34 11.03 -6.17
N GLN A 182 -2.28 11.88 -6.58
CA GLN A 182 -1.97 13.19 -7.14
C GLN A 182 -1.28 14.11 -6.11
N ILE A 183 -1.69 14.05 -4.85
CA ILE A 183 -1.02 14.78 -3.76
C ILE A 183 0.43 14.28 -3.59
N ASP A 184 0.67 12.97 -3.57
CA ASP A 184 2.01 12.40 -3.46
C ASP A 184 2.92 12.84 -4.62
N GLU A 185 2.39 12.89 -5.84
CA GLU A 185 3.11 13.40 -7.01
C GLU A 185 3.50 14.88 -6.85
N LEU A 186 2.56 15.71 -6.40
CA LEU A 186 2.80 17.15 -6.17
C LEU A 186 3.88 17.36 -5.08
N ILE A 187 3.82 16.61 -3.99
CA ILE A 187 4.83 16.64 -2.92
C ILE A 187 6.21 16.27 -3.48
N THR A 188 6.27 15.18 -4.26
CA THR A 188 7.51 14.69 -4.87
C THR A 188 8.11 15.73 -5.84
N LEU A 189 7.28 16.35 -6.68
CA LEU A 189 7.70 17.40 -7.60
C LEU A 189 8.22 18.64 -6.86
N HIS A 190 7.56 19.02 -5.77
CA HIS A 190 7.98 20.15 -4.95
C HIS A 190 9.34 19.89 -4.29
N GLN A 191 9.53 18.72 -3.70
CA GLN A 191 10.79 18.32 -3.10
C GLN A 191 11.95 18.31 -4.10
N ARG A 192 11.72 17.82 -5.33
CA ARG A 192 12.74 17.84 -6.40
C ARG A 192 13.14 19.27 -6.81
N LYS A 193 12.21 20.23 -6.79
CA LYS A 193 12.52 21.64 -7.06
C LYS A 193 13.38 22.24 -5.97
N MET A 194 13.09 21.93 -4.69
CA MET A 194 13.86 22.44 -3.55
C MET A 194 15.31 21.95 -3.53
N HIS A 195 15.58 20.74 -4.02
CA HIS A 195 16.93 20.15 -4.06
C HIS A 195 17.77 20.64 -5.26
N ARG A 196 17.20 21.47 -6.16
CA ARG A 196 17.91 22.04 -7.31
C ARG A 196 18.31 23.50 -7.12
N ILE A 197 17.99 24.09 -5.98
CA ILE A 197 18.39 25.43 -5.55
C ILE A 197 19.54 25.31 -4.53
#